data_7e60b0c6a4db4f5f67db3338831e2bf3
#
_entry.id   7e60b0c6a4db4f5f67db3338831e2bf3
#
_cell.length_a   1.000
_cell.length_b   1.000
_cell.length_c   1.000
_cell.angle_alpha   90.00
_cell.angle_beta   90.00
_cell.angle_gamma   90.00
#
_symmetry.space_group_name_H-M   'P 1'
#
loop_
_entity.id
_entity.type
_entity.pdbx_description
1 polymer ?
#
loop_
_entity_poly.entity_id
_entity_poly.type
_entity_poly.pdbx_seq_one_letter_code
_entity_poly.pdbx_strand_id
1 'polypeptide(L)'
;MSYRKADPALTGGTVSTLLYSLGRWSYRHPWRVLVAWLLLLALAGGGVALFAKGTDNSFSIPGTESQEGIEQLNRTFPQAAGTNAQFIVVAAPGDSVEEAPYTTDIAGTIRHLRSLDGVLGVTDPYSKDVTGLVSGDDSAAIVQMQFTGQATDVSPATRSDLTAATAEL
;
A
#
# COMPACT_ATOMS: atom_id res chain seq x y z
N MET A 1 -2.28 65.56 -40.17
CA MET A 1 -2.88 64.48 -39.42
C MET A 1 -2.17 63.20 -39.93
N SER A 2 -1.11 62.78 -39.21
CA SER A 2 -0.31 61.60 -39.60
C SER A 2 -0.87 60.36 -38.91
N TYR A 3 -1.43 59.43 -39.66
CA TYR A 3 -1.79 58.09 -39.20
C TYR A 3 -0.52 57.29 -39.00
N ARG A 4 -0.19 57.02 -37.74
CA ARG A 4 0.87 56.07 -37.36
C ARG A 4 0.29 54.68 -37.49
N LYS A 5 0.72 53.96 -38.57
CA LYS A 5 0.42 52.57 -38.81
C LYS A 5 1.09 51.72 -37.69
N ALA A 6 0.32 51.12 -36.83
CA ALA A 6 0.80 50.19 -35.85
C ALA A 6 1.12 48.89 -36.55
N ASP A 7 2.40 48.52 -36.55
CA ASP A 7 2.86 47.22 -37.02
C ASP A 7 2.45 46.13 -36.02
N PRO A 8 1.68 45.13 -36.43
CA PRO A 8 1.48 43.94 -35.61
C PRO A 8 2.70 43.01 -35.81
N ALA A 9 3.78 43.33 -35.09
CA ALA A 9 5.02 42.58 -35.19
C ALA A 9 5.08 41.44 -34.13
N LEU A 10 5.12 40.18 -34.63
CA LEU A 10 6.19 39.27 -34.28
C LEU A 10 6.10 38.47 -32.97
N THR A 11 4.94 37.86 -32.62
CA THR A 11 4.97 36.84 -31.59
C THR A 11 4.46 35.45 -32.07
N GLY A 12 3.82 35.37 -33.22
CA GLY A 12 3.29 34.10 -33.77
C GLY A 12 4.24 33.29 -34.65
N GLY A 13 5.34 33.92 -35.13
CA GLY A 13 6.21 33.29 -36.13
C GLY A 13 7.20 32.28 -35.60
N THR A 14 7.62 32.41 -34.35
CA THR A 14 8.68 31.55 -33.77
C THR A 14 8.16 30.18 -33.34
N VAL A 15 6.97 30.11 -32.80
CA VAL A 15 6.37 28.85 -32.33
C VAL A 15 5.92 27.99 -33.51
N SER A 16 5.29 28.60 -34.52
CA SER A 16 4.84 27.87 -35.71
C SER A 16 5.99 27.34 -36.54
N THR A 17 7.09 28.09 -36.68
CA THR A 17 8.32 27.61 -37.37
C THR A 17 9.02 26.52 -36.58
N LEU A 18 9.04 26.57 -35.25
CA LEU A 18 9.58 25.51 -34.40
C LEU A 18 8.78 24.22 -34.53
N LEU A 19 7.46 24.30 -34.46
CA LEU A 19 6.57 23.14 -34.61
C LEU A 19 6.69 22.54 -36.02
N TYR A 20 6.75 23.36 -37.05
CA TYR A 20 6.94 22.86 -38.41
C TYR A 20 8.30 22.18 -38.62
N SER A 21 9.38 22.77 -38.10
CA SER A 21 10.71 22.18 -38.20
C SER A 21 10.81 20.86 -37.40
N LEU A 22 10.20 20.80 -36.23
CA LEU A 22 10.12 19.60 -35.41
C LEU A 22 9.34 18.48 -36.12
N GLY A 23 8.17 18.80 -36.69
CA GLY A 23 7.36 17.85 -37.44
C GLY A 23 8.12 17.29 -38.67
N ARG A 24 8.81 18.16 -39.44
CA ARG A 24 9.58 17.74 -40.58
C ARG A 24 10.82 16.91 -40.19
N TRP A 25 11.48 17.25 -39.09
CA TRP A 25 12.60 16.48 -38.56
C TRP A 25 12.16 15.10 -38.07
N SER A 26 11.02 15.02 -37.33
CA SER A 26 10.45 13.78 -36.87
C SER A 26 10.10 12.83 -38.01
N TYR A 27 9.51 13.36 -39.08
CA TYR A 27 9.20 12.57 -40.29
C TYR A 27 10.44 12.02 -40.98
N ARG A 28 11.53 12.78 -40.98
CA ARG A 28 12.80 12.35 -41.60
C ARG A 28 13.60 11.35 -40.77
N HIS A 29 13.33 11.29 -39.46
CA HIS A 29 14.07 10.45 -38.51
C HIS A 29 13.13 9.63 -37.62
N PRO A 30 12.23 8.81 -38.18
CA PRO A 30 11.22 8.11 -37.42
C PRO A 30 11.83 7.21 -36.34
N TRP A 31 12.96 6.57 -36.65
CA TRP A 31 13.66 5.70 -35.70
C TRP A 31 14.20 6.44 -34.47
N ARG A 32 14.73 7.66 -34.68
CA ARG A 32 15.22 8.49 -33.55
C ARG A 32 14.08 8.95 -32.66
N VAL A 33 12.95 9.28 -33.24
CA VAL A 33 11.74 9.66 -32.52
C VAL A 33 11.22 8.48 -31.66
N LEU A 34 11.20 7.28 -32.26
CA LEU A 34 10.80 6.06 -31.57
C LEU A 34 11.73 5.75 -30.40
N VAL A 35 13.05 5.82 -30.59
CA VAL A 35 14.04 5.63 -29.52
C VAL A 35 13.87 6.68 -28.42
N ALA A 36 13.64 7.95 -28.76
CA ALA A 36 13.42 9.01 -27.79
C ALA A 36 12.16 8.74 -26.94
N TRP A 37 11.07 8.28 -27.54
CA TRP A 37 9.85 7.90 -26.84
C TRP A 37 10.06 6.68 -25.94
N LEU A 38 10.78 5.66 -26.41
CA LEU A 38 11.11 4.48 -25.59
C LEU A 38 11.97 4.86 -24.37
N LEU A 39 12.96 5.75 -24.57
CA LEU A 39 13.77 6.26 -23.45
C LEU A 39 12.93 7.06 -22.46
N LEU A 40 12.03 7.91 -22.94
CA LEU A 40 11.15 8.70 -22.10
C LEU A 40 10.20 7.80 -21.30
N LEU A 41 9.67 6.76 -21.91
CA LEU A 41 8.81 5.76 -21.29
C LEU A 41 9.58 4.92 -20.27
N ALA A 42 10.82 4.54 -20.57
CA ALA A 42 11.69 3.82 -19.64
C ALA A 42 12.07 4.69 -18.43
N LEU A 43 12.37 5.98 -18.65
CA LEU A 43 12.64 6.93 -17.56
C LEU A 43 11.40 7.17 -16.68
N ALA A 44 10.24 7.37 -17.31
CA ALA A 44 8.99 7.55 -16.58
C ALA A 44 8.60 6.28 -15.80
N GLY A 45 8.65 5.11 -16.43
CA GLY A 45 8.34 3.83 -15.79
C GLY A 45 9.34 3.46 -14.70
N GLY A 46 10.64 3.66 -14.96
CA GLY A 46 11.68 3.46 -13.95
C GLY A 46 11.57 4.44 -12.78
N GLY A 47 11.23 5.70 -13.06
CA GLY A 47 10.96 6.69 -12.03
C GLY A 47 9.79 6.27 -11.13
N VAL A 48 8.69 5.84 -11.73
CA VAL A 48 7.54 5.33 -10.95
C VAL A 48 7.96 4.12 -10.11
N ALA A 49 8.67 3.15 -10.66
CA ALA A 49 9.10 1.96 -9.93
C ALA A 49 10.01 2.28 -8.73
N LEU A 50 10.86 3.30 -8.84
CA LEU A 50 11.79 3.71 -7.79
C LEU A 50 11.15 4.64 -6.74
N PHE A 51 10.16 5.45 -7.12
CA PHE A 51 9.57 6.47 -6.26
C PHE A 51 8.12 6.20 -5.88
N ALA A 52 7.47 5.17 -6.44
CA ALA A 52 6.13 4.77 -6.04
C ALA A 52 6.19 4.19 -4.61
N LYS A 53 6.08 5.05 -3.62
CA LYS A 53 5.59 4.65 -2.30
C LYS A 53 4.15 4.18 -2.52
N GLY A 54 3.83 2.98 -2.01
CA GLY A 54 2.50 2.40 -2.19
C GLY A 54 1.38 3.41 -1.94
N THR A 55 0.24 3.19 -2.56
CA THR A 55 -0.91 4.08 -2.43
C THR A 55 -1.35 4.10 -0.97
N ASP A 56 -1.17 5.24 -0.32
CA ASP A 56 -1.71 5.49 1.02
C ASP A 56 -3.23 5.49 0.94
N ASN A 57 -3.84 4.46 1.51
CA ASN A 57 -5.29 4.35 1.59
C ASN A 57 -5.84 4.98 2.89
N SER A 58 -5.02 5.80 3.56
CA SER A 58 -5.44 6.55 4.74
C SER A 58 -6.24 7.79 4.30
N PHE A 59 -7.52 7.74 4.49
CA PHE A 59 -8.40 8.89 4.29
C PHE A 59 -8.33 9.77 5.54
N SER A 60 -7.57 10.84 5.46
CA SER A 60 -7.48 11.84 6.53
C SER A 60 -7.98 13.18 6.00
N ILE A 61 -8.89 13.82 6.72
CA ILE A 61 -9.38 15.17 6.41
C ILE A 61 -8.77 16.13 7.45
N PRO A 62 -7.65 16.79 7.12
CA PRO A 62 -7.00 17.70 8.07
C PRO A 62 -7.93 18.83 8.51
N GLY A 63 -7.92 19.19 9.81
CA GLY A 63 -8.69 20.33 10.35
C GLY A 63 -10.12 20.01 10.74
N THR A 64 -10.50 18.75 10.88
CA THR A 64 -11.77 18.35 11.48
C THR A 64 -11.59 17.97 12.95
N GLU A 65 -12.58 18.28 13.80
CA GLU A 65 -12.60 17.88 15.23
C GLU A 65 -12.44 16.35 15.40
N SER A 66 -12.96 15.56 14.45
CA SER A 66 -12.80 14.11 14.43
C SER A 66 -11.35 13.70 14.24
N GLN A 67 -10.59 14.39 13.39
CA GLN A 67 -9.17 14.11 13.16
C GLN A 67 -8.35 14.47 14.40
N GLU A 68 -8.64 15.60 15.05
CA GLU A 68 -7.98 15.99 16.29
C GLU A 68 -8.26 14.98 17.42
N GLY A 69 -9.48 14.45 17.50
CA GLY A 69 -9.85 13.40 18.43
C GLY A 69 -9.07 12.10 18.21
N ILE A 70 -8.92 11.68 16.94
CA ILE A 70 -8.11 10.50 16.56
C ILE A 70 -6.63 10.73 16.90
N GLU A 71 -6.08 11.91 16.60
CA GLU A 71 -4.70 12.23 16.93
C GLU A 71 -4.45 12.27 18.45
N GLN A 72 -5.40 12.78 19.22
CA GLN A 72 -5.35 12.77 20.68
C GLN A 72 -5.39 11.34 21.23
N LEU A 73 -6.27 10.50 20.65
CA LEU A 73 -6.35 9.08 21.00
C LEU A 73 -5.02 8.36 20.69
N ASN A 74 -4.44 8.62 19.51
CA ASN A 74 -3.16 8.05 19.09
C ASN A 74 -2.02 8.45 20.02
N ARG A 75 -2.01 9.67 20.54
CA ARG A 75 -1.01 10.15 21.51
C ARG A 75 -1.18 9.56 22.90
N THR A 76 -2.44 9.38 23.32
CA THR A 76 -2.76 8.89 24.68
C THR A 76 -2.74 7.37 24.77
N PHE A 77 -3.16 6.70 23.68
CA PHE A 77 -3.23 5.24 23.60
C PHE A 77 -2.59 4.73 22.30
N PRO A 78 -1.28 4.80 22.16
CA PRO A 78 -0.58 4.38 20.94
C PRO A 78 -0.83 2.91 20.59
N GLN A 79 -1.13 2.09 21.58
CA GLN A 79 -1.46 0.67 21.39
C GLN A 79 -2.86 0.46 20.75
N ALA A 80 -3.82 1.35 21.02
CA ALA A 80 -5.17 1.27 20.43
C ALA A 80 -5.23 1.88 19.02
N ALA A 81 -4.23 2.69 18.68
CA ALA A 81 -4.12 3.42 17.41
C ALA A 81 -3.38 2.64 16.32
N GLY A 82 -2.74 1.53 16.67
CA GLY A 82 -2.00 0.67 15.74
C GLY A 82 -2.92 -0.01 14.73
N THR A 83 -2.32 -0.40 13.61
CA THR A 83 -3.01 -1.20 12.60
C THR A 83 -3.27 -2.60 13.14
N ASN A 84 -4.47 -3.08 12.96
CA ASN A 84 -4.85 -4.45 13.27
C ASN A 84 -4.94 -5.25 11.98
N ALA A 85 -4.40 -6.48 12.00
CA ALA A 85 -4.64 -7.48 10.99
C ALA A 85 -5.23 -8.73 11.64
N GLN A 86 -6.00 -9.47 10.89
CA GLN A 86 -6.55 -10.75 11.32
C GLN A 86 -6.52 -11.73 10.16
N PHE A 87 -6.31 -12.99 10.48
CA PHE A 87 -6.49 -14.08 9.54
C PHE A 87 -7.38 -15.15 10.17
N ILE A 88 -8.06 -15.87 9.30
CA ILE A 88 -9.01 -16.91 9.70
C ILE A 88 -8.45 -18.23 9.20
N VAL A 89 -8.31 -19.16 10.12
CA VAL A 89 -7.99 -20.55 9.82
C VAL A 89 -9.30 -21.31 9.77
N VAL A 90 -9.52 -22.05 8.69
CA VAL A 90 -10.73 -22.87 8.51
C VAL A 90 -10.31 -24.32 8.39
N ALA A 91 -10.83 -25.16 9.27
CA ALA A 91 -10.57 -26.60 9.23
C ALA A 91 -11.19 -27.25 7.98
N ALA A 92 -10.61 -28.36 7.54
CA ALA A 92 -11.21 -29.17 6.48
C ALA A 92 -12.60 -29.72 6.91
N PRO A 93 -13.48 -29.99 5.96
CA PRO A 93 -14.82 -30.49 6.30
C PRO A 93 -14.78 -31.74 7.16
N GLY A 94 -15.30 -31.63 8.39
CA GLY A 94 -15.34 -32.73 9.37
C GLY A 94 -14.22 -32.70 10.40
N ASP A 95 -13.25 -31.77 10.28
CA ASP A 95 -12.18 -31.57 11.24
C ASP A 95 -12.53 -30.39 12.19
N SER A 96 -11.80 -30.28 13.28
CA SER A 96 -11.93 -29.20 14.27
C SER A 96 -10.62 -28.43 14.36
N VAL A 97 -10.71 -27.08 14.41
CA VAL A 97 -9.54 -26.21 14.66
C VAL A 97 -8.98 -26.39 16.07
N GLU A 98 -9.75 -27.00 16.99
CA GLU A 98 -9.31 -27.28 18.37
C GLU A 98 -8.49 -28.57 18.49
N GLU A 99 -8.38 -29.35 17.41
CA GLU A 99 -7.61 -30.60 17.36
C GLU A 99 -6.27 -30.42 16.62
N ALA A 100 -5.36 -31.36 16.84
CA ALA A 100 -4.13 -31.44 16.03
C ALA A 100 -4.49 -31.93 14.61
N PRO A 101 -3.84 -31.42 13.53
CA PRO A 101 -2.62 -30.58 13.58
C PRO A 101 -2.88 -29.07 13.77
N TYR A 102 -4.09 -28.56 13.58
CA TYR A 102 -4.42 -27.13 13.55
C TYR A 102 -3.93 -26.35 14.78
N THR A 103 -4.15 -26.88 15.99
CA THR A 103 -3.67 -26.21 17.22
C THR A 103 -2.16 -26.05 17.25
N THR A 104 -1.42 -27.04 16.75
CA THR A 104 0.05 -27.00 16.71
C THR A 104 0.56 -26.01 15.67
N ASP A 105 -0.06 -25.99 14.51
CA ASP A 105 0.32 -25.13 13.37
C ASP A 105 -0.02 -23.67 13.69
N ILE A 106 -1.20 -23.39 14.24
CA ILE A 106 -1.60 -22.06 14.70
C ILE A 106 -0.63 -21.57 15.80
N ALA A 107 -0.29 -22.40 16.78
CA ALA A 107 0.66 -22.00 17.81
C ALA A 107 2.09 -21.77 17.25
N GLY A 108 2.49 -22.51 16.23
CA GLY A 108 3.73 -22.32 15.51
C GLY A 108 3.76 -20.97 14.78
N THR A 109 2.70 -20.69 14.03
CA THR A 109 2.51 -19.45 13.29
C THR A 109 2.45 -18.25 14.24
N ILE A 110 1.72 -18.32 15.36
CA ILE A 110 1.68 -17.24 16.35
C ILE A 110 3.08 -16.92 16.90
N ARG A 111 3.90 -17.93 17.18
CA ARG A 111 5.28 -17.73 17.64
C ARG A 111 6.14 -17.03 16.58
N HIS A 112 6.00 -17.43 15.33
CA HIS A 112 6.69 -16.79 14.22
C HIS A 112 6.26 -15.32 14.06
N LEU A 113 4.96 -15.07 14.03
CA LEU A 113 4.39 -13.73 13.88
C LEU A 113 4.79 -12.78 15.00
N ARG A 114 4.90 -13.25 16.25
CA ARG A 114 5.40 -12.45 17.39
C ARG A 114 6.86 -12.05 17.25
N SER A 115 7.64 -12.76 16.43
CA SER A 115 9.04 -12.42 16.20
C SER A 115 9.25 -11.41 15.07
N LEU A 116 8.21 -11.06 14.32
CA LEU A 116 8.30 -10.10 13.22
C LEU A 116 8.43 -8.68 13.73
N ASP A 117 9.23 -7.88 13.01
CA ASP A 117 9.43 -6.48 13.34
C ASP A 117 8.14 -5.67 13.14
N GLY A 118 7.84 -4.78 14.08
CA GLY A 118 6.64 -3.96 14.07
C GLY A 118 5.37 -4.63 14.61
N VAL A 119 5.42 -5.90 15.01
CA VAL A 119 4.29 -6.60 15.66
C VAL A 119 4.30 -6.30 17.18
N LEU A 120 3.23 -5.67 17.67
CA LEU A 120 3.04 -5.39 19.10
C LEU A 120 2.54 -6.60 19.87
N GLY A 121 1.68 -7.38 19.25
CA GLY A 121 1.08 -8.55 19.87
C GLY A 121 0.30 -9.40 18.88
N VAL A 122 0.19 -10.68 19.20
CA VAL A 122 -0.65 -11.64 18.47
C VAL A 122 -1.51 -12.33 19.49
N THR A 123 -2.83 -12.28 19.29
CA THR A 123 -3.82 -12.90 20.17
C THR A 123 -3.97 -14.37 19.79
N ASP A 124 -3.81 -15.23 20.76
CA ASP A 124 -4.01 -16.67 20.63
C ASP A 124 -5.51 -16.98 20.80
N PRO A 125 -6.18 -17.62 19.79
CA PRO A 125 -7.60 -17.93 19.86
C PRO A 125 -7.95 -18.92 20.98
N TYR A 126 -6.98 -19.70 21.47
CA TYR A 126 -7.16 -20.70 22.52
C TYR A 126 -6.84 -20.17 23.92
N SER A 127 -6.49 -18.90 24.05
CA SER A 127 -6.16 -18.30 25.33
C SER A 127 -7.43 -18.16 26.18
N LYS A 128 -7.29 -18.44 27.49
CA LYS A 128 -8.41 -18.40 28.43
C LYS A 128 -9.00 -17.01 28.66
N ASP A 129 -8.22 -15.98 28.32
CA ASP A 129 -8.58 -14.57 28.50
C ASP A 129 -9.38 -14.01 27.33
N VAL A 130 -9.55 -14.79 26.27
CA VAL A 130 -10.20 -14.37 25.02
C VAL A 130 -11.33 -15.33 24.69
N THR A 131 -12.49 -14.79 24.36
CA THR A 131 -13.65 -15.57 23.93
C THR A 131 -14.14 -15.11 22.58
N GLY A 132 -14.71 -16.03 21.78
CA GLY A 132 -15.33 -15.70 20.49
C GLY A 132 -14.36 -15.62 19.32
N LEU A 133 -13.12 -16.11 19.46
CA LEU A 133 -12.16 -16.24 18.36
C LEU A 133 -12.19 -17.64 17.72
N VAL A 134 -12.87 -18.60 18.34
CA VAL A 134 -13.19 -19.89 17.74
C VAL A 134 -14.68 -19.91 17.43
N SER A 135 -15.06 -20.43 16.28
CA SER A 135 -16.47 -20.56 15.88
C SER A 135 -17.21 -21.54 16.79
N GLY A 136 -18.52 -21.37 16.94
CA GLY A 136 -19.32 -22.23 17.83
C GLY A 136 -19.47 -23.68 17.36
N ASP A 137 -19.03 -23.98 16.16
CA ASP A 137 -18.96 -25.32 15.55
C ASP A 137 -17.54 -25.86 15.41
N ASP A 138 -16.57 -25.16 15.98
CA ASP A 138 -15.14 -25.44 15.97
C ASP A 138 -14.50 -25.57 14.57
N SER A 139 -15.18 -25.05 13.54
CA SER A 139 -14.73 -25.15 12.16
C SER A 139 -13.73 -24.04 11.77
N ALA A 140 -13.67 -22.96 12.54
CA ALA A 140 -12.80 -21.83 12.22
C ALA A 140 -12.24 -21.14 13.48
N ALA A 141 -11.02 -20.62 13.36
CA ALA A 141 -10.37 -19.81 14.39
C ALA A 141 -9.84 -18.51 13.79
N ILE A 142 -9.93 -17.43 14.57
CA ILE A 142 -9.44 -16.10 14.18
C ILE A 142 -8.20 -15.78 15.00
N VAL A 143 -7.11 -15.47 14.32
CA VAL A 143 -5.89 -14.93 14.94
C VAL A 143 -5.82 -13.44 14.64
N GLN A 144 -5.70 -12.64 15.69
CA GLN A 144 -5.61 -11.18 15.58
C GLN A 144 -4.21 -10.71 15.88
N MET A 145 -3.73 -9.76 15.08
CA MET A 145 -2.42 -9.15 15.24
C MET A 145 -2.57 -7.64 15.36
N GLN A 146 -1.71 -7.06 16.17
CA GLN A 146 -1.60 -5.63 16.33
C GLN A 146 -0.19 -5.17 15.95
N PHE A 147 -0.11 -4.14 15.09
CA PHE A 147 1.14 -3.55 14.64
C PHE A 147 1.38 -2.19 15.28
N THR A 148 2.65 -1.81 15.36
CA THR A 148 3.06 -0.45 15.73
C THR A 148 2.81 0.48 14.55
N GLY A 149 2.09 1.59 14.78
CA GLY A 149 1.89 2.62 13.75
C GLY A 149 0.78 2.30 12.75
N GLN A 150 0.85 2.94 11.59
CA GLN A 150 -0.15 2.83 10.55
C GLN A 150 0.14 1.66 9.59
N ALA A 151 -0.85 1.25 8.80
CA ALA A 151 -0.69 0.16 7.82
C ALA A 151 0.42 0.42 6.79
N THR A 152 0.71 1.69 6.51
CA THR A 152 1.79 2.14 5.64
C THR A 152 3.18 1.96 6.22
N ASP A 153 3.28 1.89 7.55
CA ASP A 153 4.53 1.75 8.27
C ASP A 153 5.00 0.29 8.32
N VAL A 154 4.08 -0.65 8.04
CA VAL A 154 4.40 -2.09 7.97
C VAL A 154 5.32 -2.34 6.77
N SER A 155 6.51 -2.85 7.03
CA SER A 155 7.53 -3.04 6.01
C SER A 155 7.07 -4.02 4.91
N PRO A 156 7.53 -3.87 3.66
CA PRO A 156 7.24 -4.83 2.61
C PRO A 156 7.71 -6.26 2.95
N ALA A 157 8.82 -6.38 3.69
CA ALA A 157 9.34 -7.66 4.17
C ALA A 157 8.36 -8.32 5.15
N THR A 158 7.92 -7.58 6.17
CA THR A 158 6.92 -8.07 7.14
C THR A 158 5.62 -8.49 6.46
N ARG A 159 5.17 -7.75 5.44
CA ARG A 159 3.97 -8.13 4.65
C ARG A 159 4.17 -9.44 3.87
N SER A 160 5.35 -9.63 3.29
CA SER A 160 5.69 -10.87 2.58
C SER A 160 5.74 -12.06 3.54
N ASP A 161 6.35 -11.88 4.72
CA ASP A 161 6.46 -12.92 5.74
C ASP A 161 5.09 -13.30 6.33
N LEU A 162 4.20 -12.31 6.50
CA LEU A 162 2.80 -12.55 6.88
C LEU A 162 2.08 -13.42 5.85
N THR A 163 2.22 -13.08 4.57
CA THR A 163 1.58 -13.85 3.50
C THR A 163 2.13 -15.27 3.42
N ALA A 164 3.43 -15.44 3.62
CA ALA A 164 4.05 -16.77 3.63
C ALA A 164 3.57 -17.59 4.85
N ALA A 165 3.58 -17.01 6.05
CA ALA A 165 3.15 -17.69 7.28
C ALA A 165 1.68 -18.11 7.26
N THR A 166 0.81 -17.36 6.57
CA THR A 166 -0.62 -17.70 6.44
C THR A 166 -0.91 -18.67 5.30
N ALA A 167 0.02 -18.90 4.38
CA ALA A 167 -0.14 -19.86 3.29
C ALA A 167 0.22 -21.31 3.71
N GLU A 168 0.85 -21.48 4.86
CA GLU A 168 1.26 -22.78 5.41
C GLU A 168 0.21 -23.39 6.36
N LEU A 169 -0.88 -22.67 6.63
CA LEU A 169 -2.01 -23.08 7.47
C LEU A 169 -3.17 -23.62 6.64
#